data_bcfaf030f9394acbc1331fce30bbb78c
#
_entry.id   bcfaf030f9394acbc1331fce30bbb78c
#
_cell.length_a   1.000
_cell.length_b   1.000
_cell.length_c   1.000
_cell.angle_alpha   90.00
_cell.angle_beta   90.00
_cell.angle_gamma   90.00
#
_symmetry.space_group_name_H-M   'P 1'
#
loop_
_entity.id
_entity.type
_entity.pdbx_description
1 polymer ?
#
loop_
_entity_poly.entity_id
_entity_poly.type
_entity_poly.pdbx_seq_one_letter_code
_entity_poly.pdbx_strand_id
1 'polypeptide(L)'
;MLEVMIALAILGMTFAFAMELLATGVRSAKTSEDYVQAALLARQKVAQVAVLRSTGGEADGGEFGGGFRWVSEVHPLPQGEEELPARLYQVRVRVTWPGRRGEKLLDLYTMRMAVDEAKLRQTQAVQPAARGSQGR
;
A
#
# COMPACT_ATOMS: atom_id res chain seq x y z
N MET A 1 29.64 2.92 -55.75
CA MET A 1 30.37 3.38 -54.57
C MET A 1 29.51 4.27 -53.65
N LEU A 2 28.91 5.33 -54.17
CA LEU A 2 28.02 6.22 -53.37
C LEU A 2 26.83 5.48 -52.77
N GLU A 3 26.22 4.56 -53.50
CA GLU A 3 25.06 3.76 -53.08
C GLU A 3 25.39 2.89 -51.83
N VAL A 4 26.58 2.27 -51.81
CA VAL A 4 27.01 1.46 -50.66
C VAL A 4 27.21 2.33 -49.41
N MET A 5 27.73 3.55 -49.59
CA MET A 5 27.90 4.47 -48.46
C MET A 5 26.57 4.92 -47.87
N ILE A 6 25.58 5.20 -48.74
CA ILE A 6 24.22 5.57 -48.30
C ILE A 6 23.58 4.37 -47.58
N ALA A 7 23.68 3.16 -48.12
CA ALA A 7 23.12 1.96 -47.50
C ALA A 7 23.72 1.71 -46.13
N LEU A 8 25.04 1.85 -45.95
CA LEU A 8 25.73 1.69 -44.66
C LEU A 8 25.31 2.78 -43.67
N ALA A 9 25.13 4.03 -44.14
CA ALA A 9 24.66 5.11 -43.29
C ALA A 9 23.25 4.84 -42.76
N ILE A 10 22.33 4.41 -43.63
CA ILE A 10 20.96 4.04 -43.23
C ILE A 10 20.98 2.85 -42.27
N LEU A 11 21.78 1.84 -42.55
CA LEU A 11 21.92 0.66 -41.67
C LEU A 11 22.45 1.05 -40.28
N GLY A 12 23.50 1.88 -40.23
CA GLY A 12 24.06 2.39 -38.98
C GLY A 12 23.06 3.19 -38.16
N MET A 13 22.27 4.04 -38.83
CA MET A 13 21.25 4.86 -38.18
C MET A 13 20.11 3.99 -37.61
N THR A 14 19.62 3.01 -38.37
CA THR A 14 18.59 2.07 -37.90
C THR A 14 19.06 1.23 -36.72
N PHE A 15 20.32 0.78 -36.74
CA PHE A 15 20.90 0.05 -35.62
C PHE A 15 21.04 0.93 -34.37
N ALA A 16 21.44 2.18 -34.51
CA ALA A 16 21.53 3.13 -33.39
C ALA A 16 20.15 3.35 -32.75
N PHE A 17 19.10 3.55 -33.52
CA PHE A 17 17.73 3.67 -33.00
C PHE A 17 17.25 2.39 -32.30
N ALA A 18 17.54 1.22 -32.87
CA ALA A 18 17.20 -0.06 -32.25
C ALA A 18 17.85 -0.22 -30.86
N MET A 19 19.12 0.15 -30.73
CA MET A 19 19.86 0.10 -29.47
C MET A 19 19.29 1.09 -28.44
N GLU A 20 18.88 2.28 -28.86
CA GLU A 20 18.25 3.27 -27.97
C GLU A 20 16.90 2.79 -27.44
N LEU A 21 16.08 2.19 -28.30
CA LEU A 21 14.79 1.60 -27.91
C LEU A 21 14.98 0.45 -26.91
N LEU A 22 15.95 -0.43 -27.15
CA LEU A 22 16.29 -1.52 -26.24
C LEU A 22 16.73 -1.00 -24.86
N ALA A 23 17.64 -0.02 -24.84
CA ALA A 23 18.10 0.62 -23.62
C ALA A 23 16.94 1.28 -22.82
N THR A 24 15.99 1.90 -23.53
CA THR A 24 14.80 2.50 -22.92
C THR A 24 13.86 1.43 -22.36
N GLY A 25 13.68 0.33 -23.07
CA GLY A 25 12.88 -0.81 -22.63
C GLY A 25 13.41 -1.42 -21.33
N VAL A 26 14.71 -1.68 -21.25
CA VAL A 26 15.35 -2.21 -20.02
C VAL A 26 15.18 -1.24 -18.85
N ARG A 27 15.33 0.05 -19.07
CA ARG A 27 15.14 1.07 -18.03
C ARG A 27 13.69 1.13 -17.53
N SER A 28 12.73 0.99 -18.43
CA SER A 28 11.30 0.94 -18.07
C SER A 28 10.97 -0.30 -17.26
N ALA A 29 11.50 -1.46 -17.66
CA ALA A 29 11.34 -2.72 -16.94
C ALA A 29 11.86 -2.61 -15.49
N LYS A 30 13.06 -2.06 -15.28
CA LYS A 30 13.62 -1.85 -13.94
C LYS A 30 12.75 -0.94 -13.07
N THR A 31 12.23 0.13 -13.65
CA THR A 31 11.32 1.02 -12.92
C THR A 31 10.04 0.30 -12.50
N SER A 32 9.48 -0.54 -13.37
CA SER A 32 8.28 -1.34 -13.05
C SER A 32 8.56 -2.37 -11.95
N GLU A 33 9.72 -3.01 -11.98
CA GLU A 33 10.16 -3.94 -10.95
C GLU A 33 10.22 -3.27 -9.57
N ASP A 34 10.84 -2.09 -9.48
CA ASP A 34 10.93 -1.32 -8.23
C ASP A 34 9.54 -0.99 -7.66
N TYR A 35 8.57 -0.61 -8.50
CA TYR A 35 7.19 -0.36 -8.07
C TYR A 35 6.47 -1.62 -7.60
N VAL A 36 6.65 -2.75 -8.28
CA VAL A 36 6.07 -4.04 -7.86
C VAL A 36 6.65 -4.46 -6.51
N GLN A 37 7.96 -4.33 -6.33
CA GLN A 37 8.61 -4.62 -5.07
C GLN A 37 8.09 -3.73 -3.94
N ALA A 38 8.00 -2.42 -4.16
CA ALA A 38 7.43 -1.48 -3.19
C ALA A 38 5.99 -1.85 -2.81
N ALA A 39 5.16 -2.24 -3.79
CA ALA A 39 3.77 -2.65 -3.54
C ALA A 39 3.67 -3.94 -2.71
N LEU A 40 4.53 -4.93 -2.95
CA LEU A 40 4.60 -6.15 -2.16
C LEU A 40 5.01 -5.87 -0.72
N LEU A 41 6.05 -5.05 -0.52
CA LEU A 41 6.51 -4.62 0.80
C LEU A 41 5.43 -3.83 1.56
N ALA A 42 4.75 -2.91 0.87
CA ALA A 42 3.64 -2.15 1.45
C ALA A 42 2.49 -3.06 1.89
N ARG A 43 2.09 -4.05 1.06
CA ARG A 43 1.04 -5.03 1.40
C ARG A 43 1.42 -5.87 2.62
N GLN A 44 2.66 -6.37 2.66
CA GLN A 44 3.16 -7.13 3.80
C GLN A 44 3.10 -6.29 5.09
N LYS A 45 3.50 -5.02 5.02
CA LYS A 45 3.49 -4.13 6.18
C LYS A 45 2.07 -3.78 6.63
N VAL A 46 1.17 -3.49 5.69
CA VAL A 46 -0.25 -3.27 6.00
C VAL A 46 -0.84 -4.46 6.74
N ALA A 47 -0.56 -5.69 6.31
CA ALA A 47 -1.04 -6.89 6.99
C ALA A 47 -0.51 -7.00 8.43
N GLN A 48 0.77 -6.70 8.65
CA GLN A 48 1.38 -6.70 9.99
C GLN A 48 0.78 -5.63 10.90
N VAL A 49 0.71 -4.39 10.44
CA VAL A 49 0.17 -3.26 11.21
C VAL A 49 -1.30 -3.47 11.55
N ALA A 50 -2.05 -4.04 10.61
CA ALA A 50 -3.47 -4.30 10.79
C ALA A 50 -3.77 -5.36 11.87
N VAL A 51 -2.84 -6.27 12.15
CA VAL A 51 -2.99 -7.29 13.20
C VAL A 51 -2.52 -6.76 14.54
N LEU A 52 -1.40 -6.02 14.57
CA LEU A 52 -0.72 -5.63 15.80
C LEU A 52 -1.27 -4.36 16.46
N ARG A 53 -1.94 -3.48 15.70
CA ARG A 53 -2.40 -2.17 16.19
C ARG A 53 -3.91 -2.00 16.03
N SER A 54 -4.65 -2.59 16.95
CA SER A 54 -6.12 -2.42 17.02
C SER A 54 -6.55 -1.05 17.59
N THR A 55 -5.61 -0.30 18.14
CA THR A 55 -5.90 0.92 18.92
C THR A 55 -5.04 2.09 18.41
N GLY A 56 -5.46 2.82 17.45
CA GLY A 56 -4.80 4.00 16.89
C GLY A 56 -3.54 4.44 17.65
N GLY A 57 -2.43 4.56 16.99
CA GLY A 57 -1.15 4.81 17.64
C GLY A 57 -0.18 5.60 16.76
N GLU A 58 0.92 5.99 17.38
CA GLU A 58 2.02 6.74 16.76
C GLU A 58 2.48 6.14 15.43
N ALA A 59 2.94 7.02 14.54
CA ALA A 59 3.62 6.64 13.32
C ALA A 59 4.80 5.72 13.65
N ASP A 60 4.91 4.62 12.92
CA ASP A 60 6.02 3.68 13.02
C ASP A 60 6.75 3.65 11.69
N GLY A 61 8.07 3.50 11.72
CA GLY A 61 8.88 3.55 10.52
C GLY A 61 10.11 2.68 10.62
N GLY A 62 10.64 2.31 9.45
CA GLY A 62 11.84 1.48 9.36
C GLY A 62 12.29 1.27 7.93
N GLU A 63 13.23 0.36 7.77
CA GLU A 63 13.79 -0.02 6.48
C GLU A 63 13.52 -1.49 6.18
N PHE A 64 13.25 -1.79 4.90
CA PHE A 64 13.13 -3.17 4.41
C PHE A 64 14.45 -3.72 3.85
N GLY A 65 15.48 -2.87 3.69
CA GLY A 65 16.66 -3.16 2.91
C GLY A 65 16.53 -2.73 1.44
N GLY A 66 17.66 -2.76 0.69
CA GLY A 66 17.66 -2.31 -0.72
C GLY A 66 17.31 -0.83 -0.94
N GLY A 67 17.37 0.00 0.11
CA GLY A 67 17.01 1.41 0.05
C GLY A 67 15.51 1.71 0.18
N PHE A 68 14.68 0.68 0.44
CA PHE A 68 13.25 0.87 0.70
C PHE A 68 13.03 1.22 2.16
N ARG A 69 12.40 2.37 2.40
CA ARG A 69 11.97 2.83 3.73
C ARG A 69 10.45 2.82 3.80
N TRP A 70 9.91 2.61 4.97
CA TRP A 70 8.47 2.63 5.19
C TRP A 70 8.10 3.46 6.42
N VAL A 71 6.92 4.06 6.36
CA VAL A 71 6.25 4.72 7.48
C VAL A 71 4.81 4.25 7.50
N SER A 72 4.31 3.84 8.66
CA SER A 72 2.91 3.45 8.86
C SER A 72 2.24 4.38 9.85
N GLU A 73 1.02 4.78 9.55
CA GLU A 73 0.17 5.65 10.37
C GLU A 73 -1.20 5.01 10.51
N VAL A 74 -1.78 5.08 11.70
CA VAL A 74 -3.14 4.60 11.99
C VAL A 74 -3.97 5.75 12.52
N HIS A 75 -4.98 6.16 11.77
CA HIS A 75 -5.86 7.26 12.13
C HIS A 75 -7.27 6.73 12.42
N PRO A 76 -7.87 7.06 13.58
CA PRO A 76 -9.28 6.80 13.79
C PRO A 76 -10.13 7.65 12.85
N LEU A 77 -11.11 7.05 12.20
CA LEU A 77 -12.06 7.78 11.39
C LEU A 77 -13.14 8.39 12.30
N PRO A 78 -13.57 9.63 12.01
CA PRO A 78 -14.66 10.25 12.75
C PRO A 78 -15.92 9.39 12.61
N GLN A 79 -16.53 9.06 13.72
CA GLN A 79 -17.84 8.40 13.79
C GLN A 79 -18.91 9.47 13.98
N GLY A 80 -20.09 9.25 13.43
CA GLY A 80 -21.25 10.07 13.73
C GLY A 80 -21.65 10.02 15.22
N GLU A 81 -22.67 10.74 15.61
CA GLU A 81 -23.14 10.87 17.00
C GLU A 81 -23.58 9.54 17.65
N GLU A 82 -23.75 8.47 16.87
CA GLU A 82 -24.07 7.14 17.40
C GLU A 82 -22.81 6.45 17.91
N GLU A 83 -22.80 6.12 19.20
CA GLU A 83 -21.77 5.29 19.85
C GLU A 83 -21.85 3.83 19.38
N LEU A 84 -21.34 3.55 18.19
CA LEU A 84 -21.26 2.19 17.70
C LEU A 84 -20.22 1.37 18.49
N PRO A 85 -20.47 0.08 18.74
CA PRO A 85 -19.54 -0.81 19.45
C PRO A 85 -18.30 -1.15 18.61
N ALA A 86 -18.18 -0.60 17.40
CA ALA A 86 -17.08 -0.81 16.48
C ALA A 86 -16.52 0.54 16.00
N ARG A 87 -15.19 0.66 15.99
CA ARG A 87 -14.50 1.86 15.49
C ARG A 87 -13.77 1.55 14.19
N LEU A 88 -13.89 2.46 13.23
CA LEU A 88 -13.16 2.40 11.97
C LEU A 88 -11.83 3.13 12.11
N TYR A 89 -10.78 2.48 11.60
CA TYR A 89 -9.43 3.03 11.52
C TYR A 89 -8.96 3.01 10.07
N GLN A 90 -8.33 4.08 9.65
CA GLN A 90 -7.58 4.13 8.41
C GLN A 90 -6.11 3.81 8.71
N VAL A 91 -5.58 2.80 8.06
CA VAL A 91 -4.16 2.47 8.10
C VAL A 91 -3.53 2.96 6.80
N ARG A 92 -2.52 3.79 6.90
CA ARG A 92 -1.70 4.26 5.78
C ARG A 92 -0.31 3.67 5.92
N VAL A 93 0.20 3.10 4.86
CA VAL A 93 1.61 2.69 4.75
C VAL A 93 2.22 3.39 3.55
N ARG A 94 3.25 4.18 3.81
CA ARG A 94 4.06 4.83 2.80
C ARG A 94 5.37 4.08 2.65
N VAL A 95 5.72 3.71 1.42
CA VAL A 95 7.02 3.15 1.07
C VAL A 95 7.74 4.13 0.18
N THR A 96 8.99 4.45 0.52
CA THR A 96 9.86 5.35 -0.26
C THR A 96 11.14 4.64 -0.65
N TRP A 97 11.65 4.92 -1.84
CA TRP A 97 12.91 4.36 -2.34
C TRP A 97 13.62 5.35 -3.26
N PRO A 98 14.95 5.24 -3.40
CA PRO A 98 15.71 6.11 -4.28
C PRO A 98 15.35 5.83 -5.74
N GLY A 99 14.97 6.86 -6.46
CA GLY A 99 14.76 6.84 -7.90
C GLY A 99 15.84 7.61 -8.63
N ARG A 100 15.88 7.50 -9.95
CA ARG A 100 16.91 8.13 -10.78
C ARG A 100 16.85 9.67 -10.80
N ARG A 101 15.67 10.26 -10.57
CA ARG A 101 15.43 11.72 -10.55
C ARG A 101 14.93 12.22 -9.20
N GLY A 102 15.25 11.49 -8.12
CA GLY A 102 14.79 11.80 -6.77
C GLY A 102 14.12 10.61 -6.10
N GLU A 103 13.63 10.82 -4.91
CA GLU A 103 12.94 9.80 -4.14
C GLU A 103 11.57 9.49 -4.76
N LYS A 104 11.26 8.21 -4.89
CA LYS A 104 9.94 7.71 -5.30
C LYS A 104 9.16 7.28 -4.07
N LEU A 105 7.85 7.37 -4.16
CA LEU A 105 6.96 6.99 -3.07
C LEU A 105 5.75 6.18 -3.60
N LEU A 106 5.26 5.30 -2.73
CA LEU A 106 4.00 4.58 -2.90
C LEU A 106 3.23 4.65 -1.58
N ASP A 107 2.00 5.13 -1.63
CA ASP A 107 1.09 5.13 -0.49
C ASP A 107 0.04 4.03 -0.67
N LEU A 108 -0.11 3.18 0.34
CA LEU A 108 -1.16 2.17 0.41
C LEU A 108 -2.08 2.47 1.59
N TYR A 109 -3.38 2.49 1.32
CA TYR A 109 -4.42 2.73 2.32
C TYR A 109 -5.29 1.50 2.49
N THR A 110 -5.66 1.21 3.75
CA THR A 110 -6.69 0.22 4.07
C THR A 110 -7.54 0.70 5.22
N MET A 111 -8.77 0.19 5.31
CA MET A 111 -9.66 0.46 6.42
C MET A 111 -9.80 -0.79 7.27
N ARG A 112 -9.81 -0.61 8.57
CA ARG A 112 -10.01 -1.66 9.57
C ARG A 112 -11.08 -1.27 10.55
N MET A 113 -11.86 -2.24 10.93
CA MET A 113 -12.85 -2.12 12.01
C MET A 113 -12.31 -2.85 13.24
N ALA A 114 -12.16 -2.12 14.33
CA ALA A 114 -11.88 -2.70 15.64
C ALA A 114 -13.17 -2.69 16.45
N VAL A 115 -13.50 -3.83 16.99
CA VAL A 115 -14.68 -4.02 17.83
C VAL A 115 -14.26 -3.90 19.29
N ASP A 116 -14.92 -3.04 20.04
CA ASP A 116 -14.72 -2.90 21.47
C ASP A 116 -15.51 -4.01 22.19
N GLU A 117 -14.79 -5.09 22.55
CA GLU A 117 -15.40 -6.24 23.23
C GLU A 117 -16.06 -5.85 24.56
N ALA A 118 -15.58 -4.81 25.25
CA ALA A 118 -16.16 -4.35 26.49
C ALA A 118 -17.57 -3.74 26.24
N LYS A 119 -17.70 -2.95 25.17
CA LYS A 119 -18.99 -2.40 24.74
C LYS A 119 -19.95 -3.49 24.24
N LEU A 120 -19.45 -4.51 23.53
CA LEU A 120 -20.26 -5.65 23.11
C LEU A 120 -20.88 -6.40 24.30
N ARG A 121 -20.11 -6.65 25.34
CA ARG A 121 -20.59 -7.32 26.56
C ARG A 121 -21.66 -6.49 27.28
N GLN A 122 -21.51 -5.17 27.30
CA GLN A 122 -22.52 -4.27 27.87
C GLN A 122 -23.82 -4.29 27.07
N THR A 123 -23.75 -4.27 25.74
CA THR A 123 -24.92 -4.31 24.86
C THR A 123 -25.66 -5.64 24.97
N GLN A 124 -24.95 -6.76 25.15
CA GLN A 124 -25.52 -8.07 25.38
C GLN A 124 -26.14 -8.22 26.79
N ALA A 125 -25.57 -7.55 27.79
CA ALA A 125 -26.07 -7.57 29.16
C ALA A 125 -27.37 -6.71 29.34
N VAL A 126 -27.59 -5.74 28.44
CA VAL A 126 -28.78 -4.86 28.46
C VAL A 126 -29.96 -5.49 27.71
N GLN A 127 -29.81 -6.65 27.04
CA GLN A 127 -30.93 -7.45 26.52
C GLN A 127 -31.33 -8.56 27.51
N PRO A 128 -32.04 -8.27 28.62
CA PRO A 128 -32.61 -9.32 29.46
C PRO A 128 -33.90 -9.81 28.81
N ALA A 129 -33.87 -11.10 28.43
CA ALA A 129 -35.02 -12.02 28.47
C ALA A 129 -36.40 -11.45 28.07
N ALA A 130 -36.56 -10.98 26.84
CA ALA A 130 -37.89 -10.83 26.25
C ALA A 130 -38.32 -12.12 25.51
N ARG A 131 -38.06 -13.30 26.09
CA ARG A 131 -38.61 -14.58 25.64
C ARG A 131 -38.99 -15.43 26.85
N GLY A 132 -40.17 -15.22 27.39
CA GLY A 132 -40.66 -16.10 28.44
C GLY A 132 -41.98 -15.66 29.05
N SER A 133 -43.04 -15.42 28.26
CA SER A 133 -44.41 -15.53 28.76
C SER A 133 -45.42 -15.48 27.62
N GLN A 134 -45.46 -16.54 26.84
CA GLN A 134 -46.72 -16.94 26.16
C GLN A 134 -46.78 -18.47 26.19
N GLY A 135 -47.42 -18.92 27.24
CA GLY A 135 -47.73 -20.31 27.45
C GLY A 135 -48.71 -20.48 28.60
N ARG A 136 -49.97 -20.11 28.33
CA ARG A 136 -51.16 -20.74 28.88
C ARG A 136 -52.42 -20.14 28.31
#